data_d5c66f00539dcd84911b17d0390088f5
#
_entry.id   d5c66f00539dcd84911b17d0390088f5
#
_cell.length_a   1.000
_cell.length_b   1.000
_cell.length_c   1.000
_cell.angle_alpha   90.00
_cell.angle_beta   90.00
_cell.angle_gamma   90.00
#
_symmetry.space_group_name_H-M   'P 1'
#
loop_
_entity.id
_entity.type
_entity.pdbx_description
1 polymer ?
#
loop_
_entity_poly.entity_id
_entity_poly.type
_entity_poly.pdbx_seq_one_letter_code
_entity_poly.pdbx_strand_id
1 'polypeptide(L)'
;MGNMAKGYILSAHRSPADSKKRDAYTKLAIPALEDAGGKFLAKAAKVTPKENGINERTILIEFESYEKALAAYESEAYQKALKVLDGGADRDFRIFEGV
;
A
#
# COMPACT_ATOMS: atom_id res chain seq x y z
N MET A 1 -3.16 26.63 11.36
CA MET A 1 -2.86 26.38 10.86
C MET A 1 -3.02 25.47 10.16
N GLY A 2 -2.92 25.35 9.66
CA GLY A 2 -2.96 24.56 8.74
C GLY A 2 -3.54 23.32 8.87
N ASN A 3 -4.40 23.07 8.14
CA ASN A 3 -4.94 21.91 8.03
C ASN A 3 -4.06 21.05 7.30
N MET A 4 -3.45 20.15 7.92
CA MET A 4 -2.57 19.18 7.31
C MET A 4 -3.39 17.98 6.94
N ALA A 5 -3.80 17.94 5.68
CA ALA A 5 -4.47 16.76 5.18
C ALA A 5 -3.52 15.57 5.24
N LYS A 6 -4.06 14.42 5.61
CA LYS A 6 -3.30 13.18 5.62
C LYS A 6 -3.03 12.71 4.21
N GLY A 7 -2.05 11.83 4.05
CA GLY A 7 -1.79 11.13 2.80
C GLY A 7 -2.09 9.66 2.95
N TYR A 8 -2.44 9.01 1.87
CA TYR A 8 -2.81 7.60 1.91
C TYR A 8 -2.19 6.83 0.77
N ILE A 9 -1.88 5.58 1.04
CA ILE A 9 -1.57 4.60 0.01
C ILE A 9 -2.70 3.57 0.04
N LEU A 10 -3.31 3.35 -1.11
CA LEU A 10 -4.28 2.30 -1.31
C LEU A 10 -3.67 1.24 -2.22
N SER A 11 -3.66 0.00 -1.77
CA SER A 11 -3.21 -1.13 -2.58
C SER A 11 -4.37 -2.11 -2.69
N ALA A 12 -5.04 -2.09 -3.84
CA ALA A 12 -6.18 -2.97 -4.10
C ALA A 12 -5.76 -3.99 -5.16
N HIS A 13 -5.69 -5.26 -4.77
CA HIS A 13 -5.29 -6.31 -5.70
C HIS A 13 -6.36 -6.51 -6.76
N ARG A 14 -5.94 -6.76 -7.99
CA ARG A 14 -6.84 -6.99 -9.11
C ARG A 14 -6.99 -8.47 -9.41
N SER A 15 -6.09 -9.29 -8.85
CA SER A 15 -6.10 -10.74 -9.00
C SER A 15 -5.29 -11.32 -7.85
N PRO A 16 -5.37 -12.63 -7.59
CA PRO A 16 -4.54 -13.24 -6.55
C PRO A 16 -3.06 -13.06 -6.86
N ALA A 17 -2.29 -12.73 -5.83
CA ALA A 17 -0.85 -12.54 -5.96
C ALA A 17 -0.14 -13.89 -5.95
N ASP A 18 1.08 -13.91 -6.49
CA ASP A 18 1.99 -15.04 -6.28
C ASP A 18 2.33 -15.09 -4.80
N SER A 19 1.95 -16.16 -4.11
CA SER A 19 2.04 -16.20 -2.65
C SER A 19 3.47 -16.13 -2.14
N LYS A 20 4.42 -16.75 -2.81
CA LYS A 20 5.82 -16.73 -2.37
C LYS A 20 6.41 -15.33 -2.53
N LYS A 21 6.17 -14.71 -3.68
CA LYS A 21 6.68 -13.36 -3.94
C LYS A 21 6.03 -12.36 -3.01
N ARG A 22 4.72 -12.50 -2.75
CA ARG A 22 4.01 -11.61 -1.84
C ARG A 22 4.53 -11.76 -0.41
N ASP A 23 4.80 -12.99 0.05
CA ASP A 23 5.30 -13.19 1.40
C ASP A 23 6.68 -12.56 1.58
N ALA A 24 7.56 -12.73 0.60
CA ALA A 24 8.88 -12.10 0.64
C ALA A 24 8.78 -10.58 0.59
N TYR A 25 7.89 -10.06 -0.27
CA TYR A 25 7.62 -8.64 -0.37
C TYR A 25 7.11 -8.07 0.96
N THR A 26 6.13 -8.73 1.58
CA THR A 26 5.49 -8.25 2.80
C THR A 26 6.50 -8.12 3.95
N LYS A 27 7.43 -9.05 4.05
CA LYS A 27 8.46 -8.99 5.09
C LYS A 27 9.33 -7.74 4.99
N LEU A 28 9.51 -7.20 3.80
CA LEU A 28 10.28 -5.99 3.56
C LEU A 28 9.40 -4.75 3.54
N ALA A 29 8.21 -4.85 2.95
CA ALA A 29 7.34 -3.71 2.72
C ALA A 29 6.74 -3.15 4.02
N ILE A 30 6.28 -4.02 4.91
CA ILE A 30 5.66 -3.55 6.15
C ILE A 30 6.62 -2.72 6.98
N PRO A 31 7.82 -3.20 7.32
CA PRO A 31 8.75 -2.35 8.08
C PRO A 31 9.20 -1.12 7.31
N ALA A 32 9.36 -1.21 5.99
CA ALA A 32 9.75 -0.06 5.19
C ALA A 32 8.72 1.06 5.26
N LEU A 33 7.44 0.72 5.15
CA LEU A 33 6.37 1.70 5.17
C LEU A 33 6.13 2.24 6.58
N GLU A 34 6.22 1.37 7.60
CA GLU A 34 6.08 1.82 8.99
C GLU A 34 7.21 2.75 9.39
N ASP A 35 8.45 2.43 9.02
CA ASP A 35 9.60 3.27 9.32
C ASP A 35 9.50 4.63 8.61
N ALA A 36 8.81 4.68 7.50
CA ALA A 36 8.56 5.94 6.78
C ALA A 36 7.37 6.72 7.33
N GLY A 37 6.78 6.26 8.42
CA GLY A 37 5.67 6.96 9.08
C GLY A 37 4.30 6.44 8.72
N GLY A 38 4.22 5.31 8.04
CA GLY A 38 2.93 4.73 7.64
C GLY A 38 2.24 4.00 8.78
N LYS A 39 0.94 4.16 8.84
CA LYS A 39 0.10 3.46 9.79
C LYS A 39 -0.91 2.64 8.99
N PHE A 40 -0.85 1.33 9.12
CA PHE A 40 -1.79 0.46 8.43
C PHE A 40 -3.16 0.57 9.08
N LEU A 41 -4.12 1.06 8.31
CA LEU A 41 -5.50 1.20 8.76
C LEU A 41 -6.34 -0.02 8.40
N ALA A 42 -5.99 -0.69 7.32
CA ALA A 42 -6.68 -1.89 6.89
C ALA A 42 -5.73 -2.82 6.14
N LYS A 43 -5.83 -4.11 6.43
CA LYS A 43 -5.16 -5.17 5.68
C LYS A 43 -6.24 -6.23 5.46
N ALA A 44 -7.17 -5.92 4.57
CA ALA A 44 -8.43 -6.65 4.50
C ALA A 44 -8.44 -7.74 3.44
N ALA A 45 -8.75 -8.95 3.87
CA ALA A 45 -9.11 -10.05 2.98
C ALA A 45 -10.62 -10.13 2.84
N LYS A 46 -11.37 -9.60 3.79
CA LYS A 46 -12.83 -9.58 3.74
C LYS A 46 -13.28 -8.31 3.05
N VAL A 47 -13.63 -8.42 1.79
CA VAL A 47 -14.00 -7.30 0.94
C VAL A 47 -15.35 -7.59 0.30
N THR A 48 -16.25 -6.62 0.32
CA THR A 48 -17.53 -6.74 -0.38
C THR A 48 -17.46 -5.81 -1.58
N PRO A 49 -17.27 -6.32 -2.79
CA PRO A 49 -17.18 -5.46 -3.96
C PRO A 49 -18.55 -4.93 -4.34
N LYS A 50 -18.56 -3.70 -4.84
CA LYS A 50 -19.74 -3.09 -5.42
C LYS A 50 -19.36 -2.57 -6.80
N GLU A 51 -20.32 -2.50 -7.69
CA GLU A 51 -20.13 -2.00 -9.05
C GLU A 51 -18.95 -2.69 -9.73
N ASN A 52 -17.91 -1.97 -10.07
CA ASN A 52 -16.73 -2.54 -10.73
C ASN A 52 -15.63 -2.94 -9.75
N GLY A 53 -15.94 -2.94 -8.46
CA GLY A 53 -14.97 -3.36 -7.45
C GLY A 53 -14.61 -4.83 -7.60
N ILE A 54 -13.43 -5.20 -7.13
CA ILE A 54 -12.94 -6.57 -7.24
C ILE A 54 -12.81 -7.16 -5.84
N ASN A 55 -13.26 -8.40 -5.69
CA ASN A 55 -13.21 -9.08 -4.40
C ASN A 55 -11.82 -9.67 -4.19
N GLU A 56 -10.86 -8.79 -3.93
CA GLU A 56 -9.47 -9.16 -3.69
C GLU A 56 -8.93 -8.33 -2.52
N ARG A 57 -7.75 -8.73 -2.03
CA ARG A 57 -7.10 -8.09 -0.89
C ARG A 57 -6.96 -6.58 -1.08
N THR A 58 -7.33 -5.82 -0.05
CA THR A 58 -7.29 -4.36 -0.07
C THR A 58 -6.57 -3.84 1.16
N ILE A 59 -5.59 -2.97 0.96
CA ILE A 59 -4.75 -2.44 2.04
C ILE A 59 -4.81 -0.92 1.99
N LEU A 60 -4.98 -0.29 3.15
CA LEU A 60 -4.99 1.16 3.29
C LEU A 60 -3.97 1.57 4.34
N ILE A 61 -3.10 2.51 3.98
CA ILE A 61 -2.04 3.00 4.85
C ILE A 61 -2.13 4.51 4.92
N GLU A 62 -2.06 5.05 6.13
CA GLU A 62 -2.13 6.49 6.37
C GLU A 62 -0.75 7.04 6.68
N PHE A 63 -0.45 8.21 6.12
CA PHE A 63 0.77 8.98 6.41
C PHE A 63 0.37 10.38 6.85
N GLU A 64 1.30 11.07 7.47
CA GLU A 64 1.05 12.40 8.01
C GLU A 64 0.67 13.40 6.90
N SER A 65 1.15 13.20 5.69
CA SER A 65 0.85 14.07 4.55
C SER A 65 0.97 13.29 3.24
N TYR A 66 0.45 13.87 2.18
CA TYR A 66 0.58 13.32 0.83
C TYR A 66 2.07 13.18 0.44
N GLU A 67 2.88 14.20 0.76
CA GLU A 67 4.30 14.18 0.44
C GLU A 67 5.02 13.05 1.17
N LYS A 68 4.63 12.77 2.40
CA LYS A 68 5.21 11.66 3.15
C LYS A 68 4.83 10.31 2.56
N ALA A 69 3.60 10.18 2.07
CA ALA A 69 3.17 8.94 1.40
C ALA A 69 3.97 8.72 0.11
N LEU A 70 4.18 9.78 -0.68
CA LEU A 70 4.99 9.69 -1.89
C LEU A 70 6.44 9.31 -1.55
N ALA A 71 7.02 9.94 -0.54
CA ALA A 71 8.38 9.65 -0.13
C ALA A 71 8.55 8.21 0.34
N ALA A 72 7.54 7.69 1.03
CA ALA A 72 7.56 6.30 1.49
C ALA A 72 7.62 5.32 0.31
N TYR A 73 6.82 5.55 -0.71
CA TYR A 73 6.84 4.72 -1.92
C TYR A 73 8.21 4.77 -2.60
N GLU A 74 8.80 5.95 -2.65
CA GLU A 74 10.07 6.14 -3.34
C GLU A 74 11.29 5.82 -2.49
N SER A 75 11.09 5.45 -1.23
CA SER A 75 12.20 5.12 -0.35
C SER A 75 12.97 3.90 -0.86
N GLU A 76 14.27 3.87 -0.60
CA GLU A 76 15.11 2.77 -1.01
C GLU A 76 14.61 1.44 -0.45
N ALA A 77 14.19 1.45 0.81
CA ALA A 77 13.70 0.24 1.47
C ALA A 77 12.45 -0.31 0.79
N TYR A 78 11.51 0.56 0.42
CA TYR A 78 10.30 0.10 -0.25
C TYR A 78 10.59 -0.36 -1.68
N GLN A 79 11.50 0.33 -2.39
CA GLN A 79 11.89 -0.08 -3.74
C GLN A 79 12.55 -1.46 -3.75
N LYS A 80 13.29 -1.81 -2.70
CA LYS A 80 13.82 -3.16 -2.54
C LYS A 80 12.70 -4.19 -2.40
N ALA A 81 11.64 -3.83 -1.66
CA ALA A 81 10.48 -4.71 -1.51
C ALA A 81 9.79 -4.94 -2.87
N LEU A 82 9.68 -3.90 -3.69
CA LEU A 82 9.08 -4.04 -5.01
C LEU A 82 9.89 -4.96 -5.92
N LYS A 83 11.21 -4.92 -5.82
CA LYS A 83 12.06 -5.82 -6.61
C LYS A 83 11.82 -7.28 -6.24
N VAL A 84 11.61 -7.53 -4.95
CA VAL A 84 11.32 -8.88 -4.47
C VAL A 84 9.94 -9.34 -4.95
N LEU A 85 8.98 -8.42 -5.02
CA LEU A 85 7.65 -8.74 -5.53
C LEU A 85 7.70 -9.14 -7.01
N ASP A 86 8.58 -8.49 -7.79
CA ASP A 86 8.92 -8.89 -9.16
C ASP A 86 7.71 -9.28 -10.00
N GLY A 87 6.74 -8.39 -10.10
CA GLY A 87 5.54 -8.63 -10.89
C GLY A 87 4.59 -9.67 -10.33
N GLY A 88 4.81 -10.12 -9.10
CA GLY A 88 3.98 -11.16 -8.47
C GLY A 88 2.61 -10.70 -8.02
N ALA A 89 2.27 -9.43 -8.22
CA ALA A 89 0.93 -8.93 -7.90
C ALA A 89 0.51 -7.87 -8.93
N ASP A 90 -0.76 -7.93 -9.31
CA ASP A 90 -1.38 -6.93 -10.15
C ASP A 90 -2.29 -6.13 -9.22
N ARG A 91 -1.98 -4.85 -9.03
CA ARG A 91 -2.68 -4.01 -8.06
C ARG A 91 -3.11 -2.69 -8.66
N ASP A 92 -4.28 -2.23 -8.25
CA ASP A 92 -4.66 -0.83 -8.43
C ASP A 92 -4.03 -0.11 -7.23
N PHE A 93 -2.92 0.56 -7.47
CA PHE A 93 -2.11 1.15 -6.41
C PHE A 93 -2.20 2.67 -6.53
N ARG A 94 -2.70 3.32 -5.49
CA ARG A 94 -2.93 4.76 -5.53
C ARG A 94 -2.32 5.44 -4.32
N ILE A 95 -1.75 6.63 -4.56
CA ILE A 95 -1.29 7.51 -3.49
C ILE A 95 -2.10 8.78 -3.63
N PHE A 96 -2.76 9.21 -2.57
CA PHE A 96 -3.70 10.32 -2.67
C PHE A 96 -3.78 11.08 -1.36
N GLU A 97 -4.34 12.28 -1.46
CA GLU A 97 -4.46 13.19 -0.32
C GLU A 97 -5.84 13.08 0.28
N GLY A 98 -5.89 13.13 1.61
CA GLY A 98 -7.15 13.13 2.35
C GLY A 98 -7.77 14.51 2.43
N VAL A 99 -8.80 14.62 3.23
CA VAL A 99 -9.52 15.90 3.43
C VAL A 99 -8.86 16.75 4.49
#